data_4c1c74546c42a09b0ce67f188ced91f8
#
_entry.id   4c1c74546c42a09b0ce67f188ced91f8
#
_cell.length_a   1.000
_cell.length_b   1.000
_cell.length_c   1.000
_cell.angle_alpha   90.00
_cell.angle_beta   90.00
_cell.angle_gamma   90.00
#
_symmetry.space_group_name_H-M   'P 1'
#
loop_
_entity.id
_entity.type
_entity.pdbx_description
1 polymer ?
#
loop_
_entity_poly.entity_id
_entity_poly.type
_entity_poly.pdbx_seq_one_letter_code
_entity_poly.pdbx_strand_id
1 'polypeptide(L)'
;FARIGAGIQMSPNAMRVLDGLGLRPQLEEIAFSPKSSLNRAHDTGAVTNEFPLAGAVLERYGMPFLAMHRGDLHAALAAQVPQAQISLGKKLVHLEQGDREVALRFEDGTEARARAVIGADGVHSLVRELLLGEEQPRFTGRVAYRPTCPASRQGSLDIGQSRTKWWCPDRHIVIYYVTRRQDEIYFVTSQPEDAGWLTPESWSAKGDLDVLRAAYADFHPDVRAVLAACPDVHKWAIFQRDPLPSWGRGNIVLMGDACHPMTPYMAQGAAMALEDSVVLARCVAAHGSDLDAAFRLFEQVRKPRTSAVQAGSSANNWMRESTNPDWVYGYDAWNVSLDASGQ
;
A
#
# COMPACT_ATOMS: atom_id res chain seq x y z
N PHE A 1 -8.07 10.81 13.12
CA PHE A 1 -7.19 9.80 12.49
C PHE A 1 -6.22 9.28 13.56
N ALA A 2 -6.24 7.98 13.87
CA ALA A 2 -5.36 7.38 14.85
C ALA A 2 -4.09 6.84 14.15
N ARG A 3 -2.92 6.90 14.85
CA ARG A 3 -1.68 6.25 14.43
C ARG A 3 -1.82 4.74 14.63
N ILE A 4 -2.72 4.11 13.86
CA ILE A 4 -2.92 2.67 13.88
C ILE A 4 -2.01 2.08 12.82
N GLY A 5 -1.16 1.16 13.22
CA GLY A 5 -0.57 0.57 12.32
C GLY A 5 0.53 -0.21 11.93
N ALA A 6 0.91 -0.02 10.69
CA ALA A 6 1.87 -0.82 9.95
C ALA A 6 2.95 0.09 9.40
N GLY A 7 4.12 -0.47 9.16
CA GLY A 7 5.13 0.18 8.33
C GLY A 7 4.65 0.27 6.89
N ILE A 8 5.07 1.32 6.21
CA ILE A 8 4.84 1.53 4.78
C ILE A 8 6.16 1.88 4.10
N GLN A 9 6.30 1.46 2.85
CA GLN A 9 7.48 1.73 2.04
C GLN A 9 7.08 2.64 0.87
N MET A 10 7.81 3.73 0.71
CA MET A 10 7.65 4.68 -0.39
C MET A 10 8.86 4.55 -1.32
N SER A 11 8.65 3.87 -2.43
CA SER A 11 9.62 3.71 -3.51
C SER A 11 9.72 5.00 -4.36
N PRO A 12 10.72 5.15 -5.24
CA PRO A 12 10.97 6.37 -6.01
C PRO A 12 9.76 6.92 -6.76
N ASN A 13 8.95 6.06 -7.36
CA ASN A 13 7.71 6.46 -8.04
C ASN A 13 6.70 7.13 -7.07
N ALA A 14 6.52 6.57 -5.88
CA ALA A 14 5.67 7.17 -4.85
C ALA A 14 6.28 8.47 -4.30
N MET A 15 7.61 8.46 -4.04
CA MET A 15 8.31 9.65 -3.53
C MET A 15 8.27 10.80 -4.53
N ARG A 16 8.24 10.54 -5.84
CA ARG A 16 8.08 11.58 -6.86
C ARG A 16 6.72 12.27 -6.77
N VAL A 17 5.67 11.52 -6.46
CA VAL A 17 4.35 12.12 -6.20
C VAL A 17 4.39 12.98 -4.94
N LEU A 18 4.96 12.46 -3.86
CA LEU A 18 5.05 13.17 -2.58
C LEU A 18 5.96 14.41 -2.65
N ASP A 19 7.02 14.37 -3.45
CA ASP A 19 7.89 15.52 -3.73
C ASP A 19 7.14 16.62 -4.48
N GLY A 20 6.39 16.27 -5.53
CA GLY A 20 5.52 17.21 -6.25
C GLY A 20 4.40 17.82 -5.40
N LEU A 21 4.02 17.18 -4.30
CA LEU A 21 3.12 17.73 -3.28
C LEU A 21 3.86 18.54 -2.19
N GLY A 22 5.19 18.69 -2.28
CA GLY A 22 6.00 19.43 -1.32
C GLY A 22 6.27 18.69 0.00
N LEU A 23 5.98 17.39 0.08
CA LEU A 23 6.07 16.62 1.33
C LEU A 23 7.43 15.95 1.56
N ARG A 24 8.28 15.84 0.54
CA ARG A 24 9.56 15.12 0.64
C ARG A 24 10.44 15.59 1.81
N PRO A 25 10.70 16.91 2.03
CA PRO A 25 11.58 17.33 3.13
C PRO A 25 11.08 16.86 4.49
N GLN A 26 9.80 17.02 4.76
CA GLN A 26 9.17 16.61 6.02
C GLN A 26 9.26 15.08 6.21
N LEU A 27 9.06 14.29 5.15
CA LEU A 27 9.09 12.84 5.22
C LEU A 27 10.52 12.31 5.42
N GLU A 28 11.53 12.93 4.81
CA GLU A 28 12.95 12.58 5.02
C GLU A 28 13.42 12.84 6.46
N GLU A 29 12.80 13.78 7.18
CA GLU A 29 13.11 14.04 8.58
C GLU A 29 12.62 12.96 9.54
N ILE A 30 11.55 12.25 9.21
CA ILE A 30 10.92 11.27 10.10
C ILE A 30 11.15 9.84 9.66
N ALA A 31 11.35 9.58 8.37
CA ALA A 31 11.42 8.25 7.79
C ALA A 31 12.80 7.61 7.91
N PHE A 32 12.82 6.30 7.94
CA PHE A 32 14.03 5.51 7.78
C PHE A 32 14.40 5.41 6.29
N SER A 33 15.68 5.64 5.98
CA SER A 33 16.23 5.42 4.64
C SER A 33 17.10 4.17 4.66
N PRO A 34 16.61 3.00 4.20
CA PRO A 34 17.37 1.77 4.23
C PRO A 34 18.52 1.82 3.23
N LYS A 35 19.68 1.28 3.62
CA LYS A 35 20.86 1.18 2.74
C LYS A 35 20.64 0.24 1.57
N SER A 36 19.94 -0.88 1.83
CA SER A 36 19.63 -1.87 0.80
C SER A 36 18.36 -2.65 1.13
N SER A 37 17.86 -3.35 0.13
CA SER A 37 16.89 -4.43 0.26
C SER A 37 17.65 -5.74 0.26
N LEU A 38 17.73 -6.40 1.42
CA LEU A 38 18.39 -7.68 1.60
C LEU A 38 17.40 -8.83 1.56
N ASN A 39 17.75 -9.88 0.83
CA ASN A 39 17.10 -11.19 0.98
C ASN A 39 18.06 -12.15 1.66
N ARG A 40 17.56 -12.90 2.63
CA ARG A 40 18.32 -13.87 3.41
C ARG A 40 17.62 -15.23 3.44
N ALA A 41 18.40 -16.30 3.50
CA ALA A 41 17.90 -17.62 3.87
C ALA A 41 17.37 -17.58 5.31
N HIS A 42 16.21 -18.18 5.55
CA HIS A 42 15.51 -18.08 6.83
C HIS A 42 16.30 -18.67 8.01
N ASP A 43 17.06 -19.73 7.80
CA ASP A 43 17.74 -20.54 8.79
C ASP A 43 19.19 -20.07 9.06
N THR A 44 19.98 -19.95 8.02
CA THR A 44 21.40 -19.62 8.10
C THR A 44 21.68 -18.12 8.15
N GLY A 45 20.71 -17.30 7.72
CA GLY A 45 20.91 -15.85 7.55
C GLY A 45 21.80 -15.48 6.36
N ALA A 46 22.20 -16.45 5.52
CA ALA A 46 23.03 -16.18 4.34
C ALA A 46 22.30 -15.19 3.41
N VAL A 47 23.03 -14.17 2.93
CA VAL A 47 22.50 -13.21 1.95
C VAL A 47 22.36 -13.91 0.60
N THR A 48 21.15 -13.96 0.08
CA THR A 48 20.82 -14.58 -1.22
C THR A 48 20.70 -13.56 -2.34
N ASN A 49 20.31 -12.32 -2.01
CA ASN A 49 20.27 -11.19 -2.94
C ASN A 49 20.34 -9.87 -2.16
N GLU A 50 20.99 -8.88 -2.73
CA GLU A 50 21.01 -7.51 -2.22
C GLU A 50 20.78 -6.52 -3.35
N PHE A 51 19.83 -5.61 -3.14
CA PHE A 51 19.58 -4.49 -4.02
C PHE A 51 19.90 -3.19 -3.30
N PRO A 52 20.92 -2.41 -3.75
CA PRO A 52 21.25 -1.12 -3.15
C PRO A 52 20.08 -0.15 -3.23
N LEU A 53 19.79 0.50 -2.11
CA LEU A 53 18.79 1.56 -1.99
C LEU A 53 19.49 2.92 -1.79
N ALA A 54 19.30 3.57 -0.71
CA ALA A 54 19.96 4.83 -0.34
C ALA A 54 20.44 5.67 -1.55
N GLY A 55 21.75 5.94 -1.66
CA GLY A 55 22.33 6.76 -2.71
C GLY A 55 22.11 6.24 -4.12
N ALA A 56 22.20 4.92 -4.34
CA ALA A 56 22.08 4.31 -5.67
C ALA A 56 20.71 4.52 -6.30
N VAL A 57 19.64 4.42 -5.50
CA VAL A 57 18.26 4.66 -5.98
C VAL A 57 18.03 6.15 -6.21
N LEU A 58 18.55 7.00 -5.33
CA LEU A 58 18.48 8.45 -5.49
C LEU A 58 19.19 8.90 -6.77
N GLU A 59 20.41 8.39 -7.03
CA GLU A 59 21.18 8.69 -8.23
C GLU A 59 20.45 8.23 -9.50
N ARG A 60 19.90 7.01 -9.49
CA ARG A 60 19.26 6.42 -10.67
C ARG A 60 17.89 7.02 -11.01
N TYR A 61 17.07 7.33 -9.99
CA TYR A 61 15.68 7.75 -10.19
C TYR A 61 15.38 9.18 -9.73
N GLY A 62 16.35 9.89 -9.15
CA GLY A 62 16.19 11.25 -8.62
C GLY A 62 15.37 11.33 -7.34
N MET A 63 14.90 10.21 -6.82
CA MET A 63 14.04 10.12 -5.64
C MET A 63 14.53 9.05 -4.66
N PRO A 64 14.42 9.28 -3.33
CA PRO A 64 14.84 8.31 -2.33
C PRO A 64 13.84 7.15 -2.23
N PHE A 65 14.28 6.07 -1.59
CA PHE A 65 13.42 5.03 -1.04
C PHE A 65 13.32 5.24 0.48
N LEU A 66 12.11 5.40 0.99
CA LEU A 66 11.85 5.64 2.41
C LEU A 66 10.94 4.56 3.00
N ALA A 67 11.15 4.26 4.27
CA ALA A 67 10.26 3.43 5.07
C ALA A 67 9.82 4.22 6.30
N MET A 68 8.53 4.21 6.59
CA MET A 68 7.97 5.00 7.68
C MET A 68 6.73 4.35 8.30
N HIS A 69 6.26 4.87 9.40
CA HIS A 69 4.97 4.46 9.94
C HIS A 69 3.84 5.03 9.06
N ARG A 70 2.87 4.19 8.67
CA ARG A 70 1.77 4.60 7.79
C ARG A 70 0.96 5.77 8.32
N GLY A 71 0.77 5.82 9.65
CA GLY A 71 0.07 6.93 10.30
C GLY A 71 0.75 8.27 10.11
N ASP A 72 2.08 8.29 10.08
CA ASP A 72 2.86 9.53 9.90
C ASP A 72 2.75 10.05 8.45
N LEU A 73 2.80 9.16 7.46
CA LEU A 73 2.50 9.51 6.06
C LEU A 73 1.07 10.06 5.91
N HIS A 74 0.10 9.37 6.53
CA HIS A 74 -1.29 9.81 6.48
C HIS A 74 -1.47 11.19 7.13
N ALA A 75 -0.83 11.46 8.28
CA ALA A 75 -0.88 12.76 8.94
C ALA A 75 -0.26 13.87 8.07
N ALA A 76 0.86 13.58 7.40
CA ALA A 76 1.51 14.52 6.49
C ALA A 76 0.59 14.88 5.29
N LEU A 77 -0.07 13.89 4.69
CA LEU A 77 -1.03 14.12 3.60
C LEU A 77 -2.28 14.87 4.09
N ALA A 78 -2.84 14.47 5.23
CA ALA A 78 -4.03 15.11 5.79
C ALA A 78 -3.81 16.59 6.15
N ALA A 79 -2.60 16.94 6.57
CA ALA A 79 -2.23 18.32 6.88
C ALA A 79 -2.23 19.25 5.65
N GLN A 80 -2.18 18.71 4.43
CA GLN A 80 -2.27 19.50 3.19
C GLN A 80 -3.72 19.82 2.80
N VAL A 81 -4.69 19.17 3.41
CA VAL A 81 -6.11 19.37 3.09
C VAL A 81 -6.74 20.32 4.13
N PRO A 82 -7.35 21.44 3.71
CA PRO A 82 -8.07 22.31 4.64
C PRO A 82 -9.12 21.53 5.43
N GLN A 83 -9.13 21.70 6.75
CA GLN A 83 -10.05 20.97 7.63
C GLN A 83 -11.53 21.10 7.24
N ALA A 84 -11.91 22.25 6.69
CA ALA A 84 -13.27 22.51 6.21
C ALA A 84 -13.69 21.63 5.01
N GLN A 85 -12.73 20.98 4.34
CA GLN A 85 -13.00 20.06 3.22
C GLN A 85 -13.08 18.59 3.69
N ILE A 86 -12.85 18.32 4.98
CA ILE A 86 -12.87 16.98 5.56
C ILE A 86 -14.13 16.82 6.41
N SER A 87 -15.00 15.90 6.04
CA SER A 87 -16.18 15.52 6.83
C SER A 87 -16.00 14.10 7.36
N LEU A 88 -15.76 13.97 8.65
CA LEU A 88 -15.62 12.69 9.32
C LEU A 88 -16.97 12.12 9.77
N GLY A 89 -17.03 10.80 10.02
CA GLY A 89 -18.25 10.12 10.46
C GLY A 89 -19.31 9.98 9.37
N LYS A 90 -18.97 10.24 8.10
CA LYS A 90 -19.88 10.15 6.95
C LYS A 90 -19.70 8.81 6.24
N LYS A 91 -20.29 7.75 6.81
CA LYS A 91 -20.30 6.44 6.17
C LYS A 91 -21.36 6.43 5.05
N LEU A 92 -20.91 6.29 3.80
CA LEU A 92 -21.77 6.17 2.64
C LEU A 92 -22.62 4.90 2.74
N VAL A 93 -23.91 5.00 2.45
CA VAL A 93 -24.84 3.84 2.40
C VAL A 93 -25.61 3.76 1.08
N HIS A 94 -25.68 4.86 0.33
CA HIS A 94 -26.34 4.87 -0.97
C HIS A 94 -25.75 5.95 -1.86
N LEU A 95 -25.76 5.65 -3.17
CA LEU A 95 -25.28 6.55 -4.21
C LEU A 95 -26.19 6.41 -5.43
N GLU A 96 -26.64 7.53 -5.96
CA GLU A 96 -27.49 7.58 -7.14
C GLU A 96 -26.94 8.59 -8.13
N GLN A 97 -26.68 8.12 -9.35
CA GLN A 97 -26.20 8.98 -10.43
C GLN A 97 -27.38 9.54 -11.21
N GLY A 98 -27.52 10.87 -11.20
CA GLY A 98 -28.39 11.62 -12.09
C GLY A 98 -27.64 12.15 -13.32
N ASP A 99 -28.35 12.94 -14.17
CA ASP A 99 -27.78 13.47 -15.43
C ASP A 99 -26.60 14.43 -15.21
N ARG A 100 -26.59 15.21 -14.14
CA ARG A 100 -25.58 16.25 -13.88
C ARG A 100 -24.91 16.16 -12.51
N GLU A 101 -25.49 15.41 -11.61
CA GLU A 101 -25.07 15.30 -10.22
C GLU A 101 -25.17 13.86 -9.75
N VAL A 102 -24.38 13.55 -8.74
CA VAL A 102 -24.46 12.31 -7.99
C VAL A 102 -24.97 12.64 -6.59
N ALA A 103 -26.03 11.99 -6.17
CA ALA A 103 -26.58 12.09 -4.82
C ALA A 103 -25.96 11.01 -3.94
N LEU A 104 -25.52 11.41 -2.75
CA LEU A 104 -24.95 10.53 -1.74
C LEU A 104 -25.81 10.59 -0.48
N ARG A 105 -26.08 9.44 0.13
CA ARG A 105 -26.73 9.34 1.43
C ARG A 105 -25.82 8.61 2.40
N PHE A 106 -25.70 9.16 3.60
CA PHE A 106 -24.87 8.64 4.66
C PHE A 106 -25.68 7.94 5.75
N GLU A 107 -25.02 7.07 6.53
CA GLU A 107 -25.65 6.27 7.60
C GLU A 107 -26.31 7.14 8.68
N ASP A 108 -25.80 8.36 8.90
CA ASP A 108 -26.35 9.34 9.84
C ASP A 108 -27.63 10.07 9.29
N GLY A 109 -28.09 9.67 8.13
CA GLY A 109 -29.28 10.24 7.47
C GLY A 109 -29.01 11.55 6.71
N THR A 110 -27.79 12.08 6.72
CA THR A 110 -27.46 13.27 5.93
C THR A 110 -27.25 12.93 4.46
N GLU A 111 -27.41 13.92 3.60
CA GLU A 111 -27.23 13.81 2.16
C GLU A 111 -26.22 14.84 1.66
N ALA A 112 -25.56 14.50 0.54
CA ALA A 112 -24.73 15.41 -0.22
C ALA A 112 -24.99 15.24 -1.71
N ARG A 113 -24.72 16.30 -2.49
CA ARG A 113 -24.74 16.28 -3.95
C ARG A 113 -23.40 16.74 -4.49
N ALA A 114 -22.90 16.07 -5.50
CA ALA A 114 -21.62 16.38 -6.12
C ALA A 114 -21.70 16.24 -7.64
N ARG A 115 -20.90 17.00 -8.37
CA ARG A 115 -20.79 16.87 -9.84
C ARG A 115 -20.12 15.53 -10.21
N ALA A 116 -19.27 15.02 -9.35
CA ALA A 116 -18.60 13.73 -9.50
C ALA A 116 -18.31 13.09 -8.16
N VAL A 117 -18.13 11.78 -8.16
CA VAL A 117 -17.71 10.99 -7.01
C VAL A 117 -16.47 10.16 -7.37
N ILE A 118 -15.45 10.25 -6.53
CA ILE A 118 -14.27 9.42 -6.60
C ILE A 118 -14.35 8.41 -5.45
N GLY A 119 -14.56 7.14 -5.78
CA GLY A 119 -14.56 6.04 -4.83
C GLY A 119 -13.12 5.67 -4.47
N ALA A 120 -12.66 6.14 -3.31
CA ALA A 120 -11.36 5.81 -2.72
C ALA A 120 -11.53 5.12 -1.35
N ASP A 121 -12.62 4.36 -1.21
CA ASP A 121 -13.13 3.75 0.01
C ASP A 121 -12.55 2.34 0.29
N GLY A 122 -11.44 2.00 -0.38
CA GLY A 122 -10.59 0.86 -0.03
C GLY A 122 -11.10 -0.48 -0.54
N VAL A 123 -10.50 -1.55 -0.02
CA VAL A 123 -10.74 -2.93 -0.49
C VAL A 123 -12.20 -3.38 -0.35
N HIS A 124 -12.94 -2.82 0.60
CA HIS A 124 -14.38 -3.07 0.82
C HIS A 124 -15.27 -1.98 0.21
N SER A 125 -14.86 -1.38 -0.91
CA SER A 125 -15.52 -0.26 -1.54
C SER A 125 -17.00 -0.51 -1.80
N LEU A 126 -17.85 0.28 -1.15
CA LEU A 126 -19.27 0.36 -1.44
C LEU A 126 -19.53 1.01 -2.82
N VAL A 127 -18.70 2.00 -3.17
CA VAL A 127 -18.83 2.65 -4.50
C VAL A 127 -18.60 1.63 -5.61
N ARG A 128 -17.61 0.73 -5.47
CA ARG A 128 -17.39 -0.37 -6.44
C ARG A 128 -18.59 -1.30 -6.51
N GLU A 129 -19.11 -1.72 -5.35
CA GLU A 129 -20.27 -2.61 -5.28
C GLU A 129 -21.50 -2.01 -5.98
N LEU A 130 -21.77 -0.73 -5.75
CA LEU A 130 -22.89 -0.01 -6.38
C LEU A 130 -22.71 0.18 -7.88
N LEU A 131 -21.45 0.30 -8.36
CA LEU A 131 -21.15 0.47 -9.79
C LEU A 131 -21.15 -0.83 -10.58
N LEU A 132 -20.55 -1.88 -10.02
CA LEU A 132 -20.19 -3.11 -10.74
C LEU A 132 -20.94 -4.36 -10.24
N GLY A 133 -21.69 -4.21 -9.15
CA GLY A 133 -22.35 -5.33 -8.47
C GLY A 133 -21.50 -5.95 -7.38
N GLU A 134 -22.10 -6.81 -6.60
CA GLU A 134 -21.47 -7.51 -5.49
C GLU A 134 -20.41 -8.51 -6.02
N GLU A 135 -19.19 -8.42 -5.49
CA GLU A 135 -18.09 -9.32 -5.79
C GLU A 135 -17.34 -9.66 -4.50
N GLN A 136 -17.05 -10.93 -4.30
CA GLN A 136 -16.29 -11.39 -3.15
C GLN A 136 -14.79 -11.49 -3.48
N PRO A 137 -13.89 -10.92 -2.65
CA PRO A 137 -12.47 -11.09 -2.82
C PRO A 137 -12.08 -12.55 -2.59
N ARG A 138 -11.10 -13.03 -3.36
CA ARG A 138 -10.59 -14.39 -3.22
C ARG A 138 -9.52 -14.46 -2.14
N PHE A 139 -9.70 -15.29 -1.13
CA PHE A 139 -8.67 -15.58 -0.15
C PHE A 139 -7.48 -16.29 -0.81
N THR A 140 -6.28 -15.84 -0.52
CA THR A 140 -5.04 -16.39 -1.13
C THR A 140 -4.51 -17.64 -0.44
N GLY A 141 -5.17 -18.13 0.63
CA GLY A 141 -4.64 -19.18 1.50
C GLY A 141 -3.50 -18.70 2.39
N ARG A 142 -3.37 -17.39 2.59
CA ARG A 142 -2.26 -16.79 3.34
C ARG A 142 -2.73 -15.70 4.29
N VAL A 143 -2.00 -15.59 5.40
CA VAL A 143 -2.17 -14.51 6.39
C VAL A 143 -0.89 -13.73 6.60
N ALA A 144 -1.03 -12.50 7.07
CA ALA A 144 0.05 -11.65 7.49
C ALA A 144 -0.12 -11.20 8.94
N TYR A 145 0.98 -11.16 9.69
CA TYR A 145 1.09 -10.49 10.98
C TYR A 145 1.89 -9.19 10.80
N ARG A 146 1.42 -8.09 11.36
CA ARG A 146 1.97 -6.75 11.08
C ARG A 146 1.97 -5.85 12.32
N PRO A 147 2.86 -6.01 13.27
CA PRO A 147 3.02 -5.09 14.39
C PRO A 147 4.11 -4.06 14.11
N THR A 148 4.06 -2.95 14.86
CA THR A 148 5.24 -2.16 15.18
C THR A 148 5.62 -2.39 16.64
N CYS A 149 6.90 -2.35 16.95
CA CYS A 149 7.37 -2.46 18.33
C CYS A 149 8.57 -1.54 18.58
N PRO A 150 8.70 -1.00 19.82
CA PRO A 150 9.86 -0.21 20.20
C PRO A 150 11.14 -1.01 20.05
N ALA A 151 12.17 -0.45 19.39
CA ALA A 151 13.48 -1.08 19.23
C ALA A 151 14.16 -1.37 20.58
N SER A 152 13.89 -0.57 21.61
CA SER A 152 14.40 -0.77 22.97
C SER A 152 14.02 -2.12 23.59
N ARG A 153 12.96 -2.78 23.12
CA ARG A 153 12.57 -4.12 23.59
C ARG A 153 13.46 -5.23 23.03
N GLN A 154 14.25 -4.94 22.02
CA GLN A 154 15.15 -5.91 21.35
C GLN A 154 16.49 -6.10 22.08
N GLY A 155 16.73 -5.39 23.20
CA GLY A 155 18.00 -5.45 23.91
C GLY A 155 19.15 -4.95 23.04
N SER A 156 20.18 -5.78 22.85
CA SER A 156 21.36 -5.47 22.03
C SER A 156 21.22 -5.94 20.57
N LEU A 157 20.08 -6.45 20.14
CA LEU A 157 19.91 -6.92 18.77
C LEU A 157 19.92 -5.73 17.79
N ASP A 158 20.85 -5.74 16.86
CA ASP A 158 20.87 -4.83 15.71
C ASP A 158 20.27 -5.53 14.48
N ILE A 159 19.12 -5.05 13.98
CA ILE A 159 18.53 -5.56 12.74
C ILE A 159 19.19 -4.99 11.48
N GLY A 160 20.25 -4.20 11.65
CA GLY A 160 21.03 -3.58 10.56
C GLY A 160 20.32 -2.39 9.91
N GLN A 161 20.99 -1.81 8.93
CA GLN A 161 20.56 -0.60 8.21
C GLN A 161 19.75 -0.90 6.94
N SER A 162 19.29 -2.12 6.76
CA SER A 162 18.61 -2.57 5.55
C SER A 162 17.17 -2.97 5.83
N ARG A 163 16.36 -2.93 4.79
CA ARG A 163 15.09 -3.64 4.79
C ARG A 163 15.38 -5.09 4.46
N THR A 164 15.22 -5.99 5.43
CA THR A 164 15.61 -7.40 5.29
C THR A 164 14.39 -8.30 5.13
N LYS A 165 14.37 -9.12 4.08
CA LYS A 165 13.37 -10.17 3.86
C LYS A 165 14.04 -11.54 4.04
N TRP A 166 13.47 -12.35 4.93
CA TRP A 166 13.90 -13.69 5.25
C TRP A 166 12.98 -14.69 4.58
N TRP A 167 13.53 -15.53 3.71
CA TRP A 167 12.79 -16.46 2.88
C TRP A 167 12.91 -17.90 3.37
N CYS A 168 11.77 -18.53 3.67
CA CYS A 168 11.57 -19.97 3.81
C CYS A 168 10.80 -20.46 2.57
N PRO A 169 10.78 -21.77 2.27
CA PRO A 169 10.06 -22.29 1.10
C PRO A 169 8.59 -21.90 1.00
N ASP A 170 7.87 -21.87 2.13
CA ASP A 170 6.42 -21.62 2.16
C ASP A 170 6.04 -20.29 2.85
N ARG A 171 6.97 -19.60 3.51
CA ARG A 171 6.71 -18.38 4.28
C ARG A 171 7.88 -17.40 4.24
N HIS A 172 7.61 -16.17 4.62
CA HIS A 172 8.66 -15.16 4.76
C HIS A 172 8.30 -14.11 5.80
N ILE A 173 9.29 -13.37 6.24
CA ILE A 173 9.15 -12.18 7.09
C ILE A 173 10.02 -11.06 6.54
N VAL A 174 9.50 -9.83 6.55
CA VAL A 174 10.25 -8.62 6.23
C VAL A 174 10.38 -7.79 7.49
N ILE A 175 11.59 -7.34 7.82
CA ILE A 175 11.89 -6.59 9.03
C ILE A 175 12.66 -5.32 8.65
N TYR A 176 12.26 -4.16 9.20
CA TYR A 176 12.94 -2.88 9.00
C TYR A 176 12.51 -1.83 10.03
N TYR A 177 13.30 -0.78 10.20
CA TYR A 177 12.93 0.39 10.97
C TYR A 177 11.90 1.25 10.22
N VAL A 178 11.02 1.94 10.97
CA VAL A 178 9.99 2.85 10.42
C VAL A 178 10.18 4.29 10.87
N THR A 179 11.29 4.59 11.55
CA THR A 179 11.63 5.93 12.00
C THR A 179 13.09 6.23 11.64
N ARG A 180 13.40 7.50 11.38
CA ARG A 180 14.79 7.96 11.17
C ARG A 180 15.67 7.70 12.38
N ARG A 181 15.10 7.74 13.59
CA ARG A 181 15.81 7.48 14.85
C ARG A 181 16.09 6.00 15.09
N GLN A 182 15.46 5.12 14.29
CA GLN A 182 15.55 3.66 14.42
C GLN A 182 15.07 3.15 15.80
N ASP A 183 14.14 3.87 16.39
CA ASP A 183 13.55 3.55 17.69
C ASP A 183 12.26 2.73 17.59
N GLU A 184 11.76 2.49 16.38
CA GLU A 184 10.59 1.65 16.12
C GLU A 184 10.85 0.68 14.96
N ILE A 185 10.64 -0.61 15.24
CA ILE A 185 10.78 -1.70 14.28
C ILE A 185 9.40 -2.13 13.80
N TYR A 186 9.30 -2.41 12.54
CA TYR A 186 8.13 -3.03 11.93
C TYR A 186 8.53 -4.36 11.31
N PHE A 187 7.65 -5.34 11.42
CA PHE A 187 7.74 -6.51 10.58
C PHE A 187 6.40 -6.86 9.93
N VAL A 188 6.48 -7.57 8.83
CA VAL A 188 5.35 -8.20 8.16
C VAL A 188 5.69 -9.61 7.76
N THR A 189 4.81 -10.55 8.10
CA THR A 189 4.93 -11.94 7.70
C THR A 189 4.05 -12.25 6.49
N SER A 190 4.30 -13.38 5.85
CA SER A 190 3.36 -14.07 4.97
C SER A 190 3.53 -15.55 5.17
N GLN A 191 2.49 -16.23 5.60
CA GLN A 191 2.50 -17.66 5.85
C GLN A 191 1.19 -18.32 5.39
N PRO A 192 1.20 -19.62 5.07
CA PRO A 192 -0.02 -20.37 4.78
C PRO A 192 -0.99 -20.33 5.96
N GLU A 193 -2.28 -20.38 5.66
CA GLU A 193 -3.35 -20.49 6.63
C GLU A 193 -4.51 -21.30 6.06
N ASP A 194 -5.18 -22.05 6.91
CA ASP A 194 -6.36 -22.82 6.53
C ASP A 194 -7.55 -21.91 6.19
N ALA A 195 -8.32 -22.24 5.17
CA ALA A 195 -9.50 -21.48 4.79
C ALA A 195 -10.59 -21.46 5.88
N GLY A 196 -10.58 -22.41 6.79
CA GLY A 196 -11.51 -22.46 7.93
C GLY A 196 -11.30 -21.32 8.93
N TRP A 197 -10.17 -20.60 8.86
CA TRP A 197 -9.89 -19.46 9.72
C TRP A 197 -10.52 -18.13 9.23
N LEU A 198 -11.24 -18.11 8.13
CA LEU A 198 -11.82 -16.90 7.58
C LEU A 198 -12.74 -16.21 8.60
N THR A 199 -12.18 -15.26 9.31
CA THR A 199 -12.93 -14.25 10.06
C THR A 199 -13.25 -13.08 9.15
N PRO A 200 -14.31 -12.29 9.42
CA PRO A 200 -14.52 -11.03 8.73
C PRO A 200 -13.24 -10.20 8.76
N GLU A 201 -12.83 -9.68 7.63
CA GLU A 201 -11.62 -8.89 7.47
C GLU A 201 -11.64 -7.72 8.46
N SER A 202 -10.77 -7.76 9.43
CA SER A 202 -10.67 -6.72 10.45
C SER A 202 -9.21 -6.33 10.65
N TRP A 203 -8.92 -5.05 10.44
CA TRP A 203 -7.61 -4.46 10.76
C TRP A 203 -7.27 -4.52 12.26
N SER A 204 -8.21 -4.93 13.10
CA SER A 204 -8.09 -5.02 14.55
C SER A 204 -8.12 -6.46 15.08
N ALA A 205 -8.18 -7.48 14.23
CA ALA A 205 -8.14 -8.86 14.69
C ALA A 205 -6.82 -9.15 15.42
N LYS A 206 -6.91 -9.54 16.69
CA LYS A 206 -5.72 -9.93 17.43
C LYS A 206 -5.17 -11.24 16.90
N GLY A 207 -3.85 -11.28 16.69
CA GLY A 207 -3.13 -12.49 16.39
C GLY A 207 -2.66 -13.17 17.68
N ASP A 208 -2.41 -14.48 17.58
CA ASP A 208 -1.77 -15.25 18.63
C ASP A 208 -0.25 -15.23 18.43
N LEU A 209 0.48 -14.68 19.41
CA LEU A 209 1.95 -14.59 19.40
C LEU A 209 2.62 -15.95 19.49
N ASP A 210 2.04 -16.90 20.23
CA ASP A 210 2.66 -18.21 20.41
C ASP A 210 2.52 -19.04 19.13
N VAL A 211 1.39 -18.92 18.43
CA VAL A 211 1.21 -19.49 17.09
C VAL A 211 2.19 -18.88 16.11
N LEU A 212 2.37 -17.55 16.13
CA LEU A 212 3.33 -16.87 15.27
C LEU A 212 4.77 -17.32 15.57
N ARG A 213 5.18 -17.33 16.83
CA ARG A 213 6.53 -17.75 17.25
C ARG A 213 6.82 -19.19 16.89
N ALA A 214 5.85 -20.09 17.10
CA ALA A 214 5.97 -21.50 16.70
C ALA A 214 6.15 -21.66 15.19
N ALA A 215 5.42 -20.89 14.37
CA ALA A 215 5.52 -20.90 12.92
C ALA A 215 6.89 -20.45 12.39
N TYR A 216 7.66 -19.69 13.16
CA TYR A 216 8.98 -19.15 12.80
C TYR A 216 10.11 -19.71 13.71
N ALA A 217 9.89 -20.85 14.39
CA ALA A 217 10.86 -21.42 15.33
C ALA A 217 12.16 -21.89 14.65
N ASP A 218 12.10 -22.26 13.38
CA ASP A 218 13.21 -22.67 12.52
C ASP A 218 13.96 -21.51 11.84
N PHE A 219 13.51 -20.26 12.06
CA PHE A 219 14.18 -19.09 11.51
C PHE A 219 15.43 -18.72 12.31
N HIS A 220 16.28 -17.92 11.66
CA HIS A 220 17.52 -17.39 12.24
C HIS A 220 17.26 -16.72 13.61
N PRO A 221 18.23 -16.78 14.55
CA PRO A 221 18.07 -16.20 15.90
C PRO A 221 17.61 -14.73 15.91
N ASP A 222 18.05 -13.91 14.96
CA ASP A 222 17.64 -12.49 14.85
C ASP A 222 16.13 -12.36 14.62
N VAL A 223 15.56 -13.18 13.73
CA VAL A 223 14.12 -13.18 13.47
C VAL A 223 13.37 -13.59 14.74
N ARG A 224 13.82 -14.66 15.40
CA ARG A 224 13.19 -15.15 16.62
C ARG A 224 13.26 -14.11 17.74
N ALA A 225 14.39 -13.38 17.86
CA ALA A 225 14.53 -12.31 18.85
C ALA A 225 13.55 -11.15 18.58
N VAL A 226 13.38 -10.74 17.31
CA VAL A 226 12.36 -9.74 16.93
C VAL A 226 10.96 -10.18 17.34
N LEU A 227 10.60 -11.43 17.05
CA LEU A 227 9.27 -11.98 17.40
C LEU A 227 9.08 -12.13 18.91
N ALA A 228 10.14 -12.47 19.64
CA ALA A 228 10.09 -12.58 21.11
C ALA A 228 9.86 -11.23 21.80
N ALA A 229 10.47 -10.16 21.27
CA ALA A 229 10.35 -8.80 21.81
C ALA A 229 9.00 -8.13 21.51
N CYS A 230 8.24 -8.64 20.54
CA CYS A 230 6.96 -8.09 20.14
C CYS A 230 5.89 -8.36 21.22
N PRO A 231 5.18 -7.31 21.72
CA PRO A 231 4.23 -7.47 22.82
C PRO A 231 2.86 -7.98 22.37
N ASP A 232 2.46 -7.64 21.15
CA ASP A 232 1.19 -8.01 20.53
C ASP A 232 1.29 -8.01 19.01
N VAL A 233 0.35 -8.66 18.35
CA VAL A 233 0.28 -8.71 16.89
C VAL A 233 -1.18 -8.65 16.43
N HIS A 234 -1.36 -8.13 15.23
CA HIS A 234 -2.61 -8.23 14.48
C HIS A 234 -2.43 -9.20 13.31
N LYS A 235 -3.43 -10.01 13.05
CA LYS A 235 -3.45 -11.04 12.00
C LYS A 235 -4.48 -10.67 10.93
N TRP A 236 -4.08 -10.72 9.67
CA TRP A 236 -4.93 -10.41 8.51
C TRP A 236 -4.89 -11.51 7.48
N ALA A 237 -6.05 -11.84 6.95
CA ALA A 237 -6.15 -12.62 5.73
C ALA A 237 -5.66 -11.78 4.54
N ILE A 238 -4.89 -12.40 3.64
CA ILE A 238 -4.49 -11.76 2.39
C ILE A 238 -5.49 -12.16 1.32
N PHE A 239 -6.21 -11.17 0.83
CA PHE A 239 -7.16 -11.32 -0.27
C PHE A 239 -6.58 -10.73 -1.55
N GLN A 240 -7.07 -11.22 -2.68
CA GLN A 240 -6.81 -10.65 -3.99
C GLN A 240 -8.10 -10.54 -4.79
N ARG A 241 -8.10 -9.63 -5.75
CA ARG A 241 -9.12 -9.45 -6.75
C ARG A 241 -8.48 -9.44 -8.12
N ASP A 242 -9.20 -9.90 -9.12
CA ASP A 242 -8.77 -9.75 -10.50
C ASP A 242 -8.92 -8.29 -10.94
N PRO A 243 -8.18 -7.83 -11.96
CA PRO A 243 -8.35 -6.49 -12.51
C PRO A 243 -9.80 -6.23 -12.92
N LEU A 244 -10.36 -5.09 -12.50
CA LEU A 244 -11.73 -4.74 -12.80
C LEU A 244 -11.96 -4.55 -14.30
N PRO A 245 -13.13 -4.92 -14.85
CA PRO A 245 -13.48 -4.70 -16.25
C PRO A 245 -13.60 -3.22 -16.59
N SER A 246 -14.09 -2.39 -15.66
CA SER A 246 -14.21 -0.93 -15.78
C SER A 246 -13.97 -0.26 -14.43
N TRP A 247 -13.47 0.97 -14.45
CA TRP A 247 -13.17 1.74 -13.24
C TRP A 247 -14.20 2.80 -12.91
N GLY A 248 -15.09 3.10 -13.86
CA GLY A 248 -16.09 4.14 -13.66
C GLY A 248 -17.24 4.09 -14.63
N ARG A 249 -18.24 4.91 -14.37
CA ARG A 249 -19.39 5.13 -15.24
C ARG A 249 -19.92 6.54 -15.05
N GLY A 250 -19.96 7.32 -16.14
CA GLY A 250 -20.42 8.71 -16.08
C GLY A 250 -19.58 9.55 -15.13
N ASN A 251 -20.20 10.10 -14.12
CA ASN A 251 -19.56 10.99 -13.14
C ASN A 251 -19.00 10.26 -11.89
N ILE A 252 -18.84 8.95 -11.93
CA ILE A 252 -18.32 8.16 -10.81
C ILE A 252 -17.11 7.36 -11.29
N VAL A 253 -15.99 7.42 -10.55
CA VAL A 253 -14.77 6.67 -10.82
C VAL A 253 -14.16 6.10 -9.54
N LEU A 254 -13.54 4.93 -9.65
CA LEU A 254 -12.79 4.28 -8.57
C LEU A 254 -11.30 4.59 -8.68
N MET A 255 -10.59 4.61 -7.55
CA MET A 255 -9.13 4.68 -7.50
C MET A 255 -8.54 3.92 -6.31
N GLY A 256 -7.25 3.65 -6.35
CA GLY A 256 -6.54 2.97 -5.27
C GLY A 256 -7.12 1.59 -4.96
N ASP A 257 -7.15 1.19 -3.69
CA ASP A 257 -7.63 -0.13 -3.26
C ASP A 257 -9.13 -0.37 -3.54
N ALA A 258 -9.92 0.67 -3.79
CA ALA A 258 -11.30 0.52 -4.25
C ALA A 258 -11.35 -0.05 -5.67
N CYS A 259 -10.31 0.20 -6.45
CA CYS A 259 -10.20 -0.14 -7.86
C CYS A 259 -9.31 -1.36 -8.11
N HIS A 260 -8.08 -1.33 -7.58
CA HIS A 260 -7.04 -2.34 -7.85
C HIS A 260 -6.34 -2.81 -6.57
N PRO A 261 -7.07 -3.36 -5.58
CA PRO A 261 -6.44 -3.91 -4.39
C PRO A 261 -5.46 -5.01 -4.78
N MET A 262 -4.33 -5.07 -4.11
CA MET A 262 -3.26 -6.01 -4.43
C MET A 262 -2.64 -6.62 -3.20
N THR A 263 -2.01 -7.79 -3.38
CA THR A 263 -1.22 -8.41 -2.32
C THR A 263 -0.03 -7.52 -1.93
N PRO A 264 0.50 -7.61 -0.70
CA PRO A 264 1.51 -6.66 -0.20
C PRO A 264 2.95 -6.93 -0.68
N TYR A 265 3.16 -7.89 -1.58
CA TYR A 265 4.49 -8.46 -1.83
C TYR A 265 5.45 -7.55 -2.60
N MET A 266 4.94 -6.62 -3.40
CA MET A 266 5.73 -5.58 -4.05
C MET A 266 5.79 -4.27 -3.25
N ALA A 267 4.99 -4.12 -2.19
CA ALA A 267 4.83 -2.88 -1.42
C ALA A 267 4.40 -1.68 -2.30
N GLN A 268 3.55 -1.90 -3.31
CA GLN A 268 3.16 -0.89 -4.30
C GLN A 268 1.72 -0.39 -4.17
N GLY A 269 0.86 -0.97 -3.33
CA GLY A 269 -0.56 -0.55 -3.25
C GLY A 269 -0.72 0.96 -3.00
N ALA A 270 -0.09 1.50 -1.98
CA ALA A 270 -0.14 2.93 -1.70
C ALA A 270 0.55 3.78 -2.78
N ALA A 271 1.64 3.29 -3.39
CA ALA A 271 2.29 3.96 -4.50
C ALA A 271 1.34 4.10 -5.70
N MET A 272 0.60 3.05 -6.03
CA MET A 272 -0.39 3.09 -7.12
C MET A 272 -1.52 4.09 -6.83
N ALA A 273 -2.02 4.15 -5.59
CA ALA A 273 -3.03 5.13 -5.20
C ALA A 273 -2.52 6.59 -5.27
N LEU A 274 -1.25 6.83 -4.91
CA LEU A 274 -0.60 8.14 -5.07
C LEU A 274 -0.45 8.51 -6.55
N GLU A 275 0.02 7.59 -7.39
CA GLU A 275 0.10 7.81 -8.84
C GLU A 275 -1.28 8.08 -9.45
N ASP A 276 -2.32 7.35 -9.03
CA ASP A 276 -3.70 7.54 -9.48
C ASP A 276 -4.17 8.95 -9.20
N SER A 277 -3.91 9.49 -8.01
CA SER A 277 -4.36 10.83 -7.62
C SER A 277 -3.81 11.91 -8.55
N VAL A 278 -2.54 11.80 -8.95
CA VAL A 278 -1.90 12.73 -9.88
C VAL A 278 -2.46 12.59 -11.28
N VAL A 279 -2.52 11.35 -11.80
CA VAL A 279 -3.00 11.11 -13.17
C VAL A 279 -4.48 11.50 -13.31
N LEU A 280 -5.32 11.18 -12.31
CA LEU A 280 -6.72 11.59 -12.30
C LEU A 280 -6.87 13.12 -12.31
N ALA A 281 -6.12 13.82 -11.46
CA ALA A 281 -6.14 15.28 -11.44
C ALA A 281 -5.73 15.89 -12.79
N ARG A 282 -4.71 15.31 -13.47
CA ARG A 282 -4.27 15.73 -14.80
C ARG A 282 -5.33 15.45 -15.87
N CYS A 283 -6.00 14.31 -15.82
CA CYS A 283 -7.09 13.98 -16.73
C CYS A 283 -8.28 14.95 -16.59
N VAL A 284 -8.65 15.26 -15.34
CA VAL A 284 -9.71 16.26 -15.05
C VAL A 284 -9.29 17.65 -15.54
N ALA A 285 -8.05 18.06 -15.34
CA ALA A 285 -7.55 19.33 -15.86
C ALA A 285 -7.56 19.42 -17.40
N ALA A 286 -7.28 18.31 -18.09
CA ALA A 286 -7.28 18.24 -19.55
C ALA A 286 -8.70 18.28 -20.16
N HIS A 287 -9.71 17.72 -19.47
CA HIS A 287 -11.08 17.63 -19.99
C HIS A 287 -12.06 18.63 -19.37
N GLY A 288 -11.66 19.36 -18.33
CA GLY A 288 -12.48 20.42 -17.70
C GLY A 288 -13.81 19.93 -17.17
N SER A 289 -14.91 20.28 -17.83
CA SER A 289 -16.25 19.91 -17.37
C SER A 289 -16.71 18.52 -17.86
N ASP A 290 -16.05 17.92 -18.83
CA ASP A 290 -16.35 16.57 -19.33
C ASP A 290 -15.68 15.51 -18.43
N LEU A 291 -16.31 15.26 -17.28
CA LEU A 291 -15.78 14.35 -16.27
C LEU A 291 -15.81 12.88 -16.73
N ASP A 292 -16.78 12.49 -17.55
CA ASP A 292 -16.86 11.15 -18.09
C ASP A 292 -15.68 10.85 -19.05
N ALA A 293 -15.32 11.79 -19.91
CA ALA A 293 -14.13 11.67 -20.74
C ALA A 293 -12.83 11.64 -19.90
N ALA A 294 -12.74 12.51 -18.87
CA ALA A 294 -11.60 12.51 -17.96
C ALA A 294 -11.42 11.17 -17.24
N PHE A 295 -12.49 10.55 -16.77
CA PHE A 295 -12.46 9.28 -16.06
C PHE A 295 -12.15 8.10 -16.98
N ARG A 296 -12.65 8.10 -18.21
CA ARG A 296 -12.24 7.11 -19.21
C ARG A 296 -10.76 7.21 -19.56
N LEU A 297 -10.24 8.42 -19.75
CA LEU A 297 -8.83 8.63 -20.00
C LEU A 297 -7.97 8.17 -18.82
N PHE A 298 -8.38 8.49 -17.59
CA PHE A 298 -7.69 8.02 -16.38
C PHE A 298 -7.62 6.47 -16.33
N GLU A 299 -8.72 5.77 -16.58
CA GLU A 299 -8.74 4.31 -16.65
C GLU A 299 -7.77 3.79 -17.73
N GLN A 300 -7.82 4.35 -18.94
CA GLN A 300 -6.96 3.94 -20.05
C GLN A 300 -5.47 4.08 -19.72
N VAL A 301 -5.08 5.18 -19.08
CA VAL A 301 -3.67 5.44 -18.72
C VAL A 301 -3.23 4.56 -17.55
N ARG A 302 -4.07 4.35 -16.54
CA ARG A 302 -3.65 3.71 -15.30
C ARG A 302 -3.82 2.20 -15.26
N LYS A 303 -4.86 1.68 -15.87
CA LYS A 303 -5.24 0.26 -15.78
C LYS A 303 -4.15 -0.70 -16.27
N PRO A 304 -3.45 -0.49 -17.40
CA PRO A 304 -2.38 -1.38 -17.81
C PRO A 304 -1.28 -1.49 -16.75
N ARG A 305 -0.85 -0.35 -16.18
CA ARG A 305 0.20 -0.31 -15.16
C ARG A 305 -0.23 -0.97 -13.85
N THR A 306 -1.40 -0.62 -13.33
CA THR A 306 -1.88 -1.19 -12.05
C THR A 306 -2.13 -2.69 -12.17
N SER A 307 -2.65 -3.17 -13.31
CA SER A 307 -2.83 -4.59 -13.58
C SER A 307 -1.50 -5.34 -13.64
N ALA A 308 -0.46 -4.75 -14.25
CA ALA A 308 0.89 -5.33 -14.26
C ALA A 308 1.48 -5.43 -12.83
N VAL A 309 1.28 -4.38 -12.00
CA VAL A 309 1.71 -4.39 -10.60
C VAL A 309 0.92 -5.41 -9.77
N GLN A 310 -0.41 -5.52 -9.97
CA GLN A 310 -1.23 -6.57 -9.32
C GLN A 310 -0.71 -7.97 -9.64
N ALA A 311 -0.45 -8.25 -10.91
CA ALA A 311 0.08 -9.55 -11.37
C ALA A 311 1.47 -9.83 -10.77
N GLY A 312 2.39 -8.86 -10.84
CA GLY A 312 3.72 -8.96 -10.25
C GLY A 312 3.69 -9.15 -8.73
N SER A 313 2.76 -8.48 -8.05
CA SER A 313 2.57 -8.63 -6.61
C SER A 313 2.04 -10.03 -6.26
N SER A 314 1.07 -10.54 -7.01
CA SER A 314 0.49 -11.87 -6.78
C SER A 314 1.51 -13.00 -6.98
N ALA A 315 2.49 -12.82 -7.87
CA ALA A 315 3.57 -13.78 -8.09
C ALA A 315 4.49 -13.98 -6.86
N ASN A 316 4.53 -13.02 -5.92
CA ASN A 316 5.29 -13.07 -4.65
C ASN A 316 6.79 -13.41 -4.82
N ASN A 317 7.40 -12.96 -5.91
CA ASN A 317 8.82 -13.19 -6.21
C ASN A 317 9.61 -11.89 -6.41
N TRP A 318 8.99 -10.72 -6.20
CA TRP A 318 9.59 -9.41 -6.39
C TRP A 318 10.90 -9.26 -5.60
N MET A 319 11.97 -8.97 -6.33
CA MET A 319 13.34 -8.83 -5.82
C MET A 319 13.87 -10.08 -5.07
N ARG A 320 13.27 -11.24 -5.23
CA ARG A 320 13.81 -12.48 -4.68
C ARG A 320 15.15 -12.83 -5.34
N GLU A 321 15.23 -12.57 -6.63
CA GLU A 321 16.44 -12.65 -7.45
C GLU A 321 16.75 -11.26 -8.04
N SER A 322 17.87 -11.16 -8.76
CA SER A 322 18.20 -9.93 -9.46
C SER A 322 17.07 -9.50 -10.41
N THR A 323 16.50 -8.35 -10.13
CA THR A 323 15.33 -7.84 -10.85
C THR A 323 15.60 -6.40 -11.29
N ASN A 324 15.22 -6.04 -12.51
CA ASN A 324 15.23 -4.64 -12.94
C ASN A 324 13.96 -3.93 -12.46
N PRO A 325 14.03 -3.00 -11.51
CA PRO A 325 12.86 -2.29 -10.98
C PRO A 325 12.47 -1.06 -11.80
N ASP A 326 13.09 -0.75 -12.94
CA ASP A 326 12.90 0.48 -13.69
C ASP A 326 11.46 0.74 -14.08
N TRP A 327 10.74 -0.31 -14.50
CA TRP A 327 9.34 -0.20 -14.88
C TRP A 327 8.41 0.19 -13.70
N VAL A 328 8.85 -0.06 -12.44
CA VAL A 328 8.14 0.36 -11.23
C VAL A 328 8.67 1.71 -10.75
N TYR A 329 9.99 1.78 -10.45
CA TYR A 329 10.59 2.92 -9.75
C TYR A 329 10.80 4.13 -10.65
N GLY A 330 10.98 3.91 -11.96
CA GLY A 330 11.15 4.98 -12.93
C GLY A 330 9.89 5.71 -13.36
N TYR A 331 8.71 5.22 -12.96
CA TYR A 331 7.45 5.83 -13.38
C TYR A 331 7.26 7.24 -12.82
N ASP A 332 6.81 8.15 -13.69
CA ASP A 332 6.55 9.54 -13.35
C ASP A 332 5.10 9.93 -13.66
N ALA A 333 4.24 9.89 -12.63
CA ALA A 333 2.82 10.22 -12.74
C ALA A 333 2.57 11.69 -13.14
N TRP A 334 3.52 12.60 -12.83
CA TRP A 334 3.42 14.01 -13.20
C TRP A 334 3.62 14.25 -14.69
N ASN A 335 4.44 13.41 -15.35
CA ASN A 335 4.88 13.63 -16.73
C ASN A 335 4.51 12.50 -17.70
N VAL A 336 3.93 11.40 -17.23
CA VAL A 336 3.48 10.33 -18.13
C VAL A 336 2.52 10.88 -19.18
N SER A 337 2.65 10.42 -20.45
CA SER A 337 1.71 10.78 -21.51
C SER A 337 0.29 10.40 -21.13
N LEU A 338 -0.65 11.28 -21.36
CA LEU A 338 -2.08 10.99 -21.27
C LEU A 338 -2.65 10.45 -22.59
N ASP A 339 -1.85 10.41 -23.68
CA ASP A 339 -2.30 9.83 -24.94
C ASP A 339 -2.30 8.31 -24.84
N ALA A 340 -3.47 7.71 -24.95
CA ALA A 340 -3.66 6.25 -24.86
C ALA A 340 -2.99 5.46 -26.02
N SER A 341 -2.46 6.14 -27.05
CA SER A 341 -1.89 5.56 -28.26
C SER A 341 -0.38 5.28 -28.20
N GLY A 342 0.28 5.52 -27.05
CA GLY A 342 1.75 5.48 -26.93
C GLY A 342 2.33 4.54 -25.87
N GLN A 343 1.56 3.59 -25.30
CA GLN A 343 2.07 2.62 -24.32
C GLN A 343 2.07 1.20 -24.86
#